data_db0ec1600c1318e9e39f9dff5e6a95c5
#
_entry.id   db0ec1600c1318e9e39f9dff5e6a95c5
#
_cell.length_a   1.000
_cell.length_b   1.000
_cell.length_c   1.000
_cell.angle_alpha   90.00
_cell.angle_beta   90.00
_cell.angle_gamma   90.00
#
_symmetry.space_group_name_H-M   'P 1'
#
loop_
_entity.id
_entity.type
_entity.pdbx_description
1 polymer ?
#
loop_
_entity_poly.entity_id
_entity_poly.type
_entity_poly.pdbx_seq_one_letter_code
_entity_poly.pdbx_strand_id
1 'polypeptide(L)'
;MKKYIALLLLVTVSFAFTACDDETEPGGTAVEKMAGTWIVTWEAKNEAGKWEDILGGTVELNTYNTAANVPTEMWVKEGYLLNSAIKVSTDYNARTFSATGQTIAVAPEIWGDSKIVVDVTDGKVLAGAATTSSGMPADSIVFFVNVQGDDTYKIAGFRRTGFPADE
;
A
#
# COMPACT_ATOMS: atom_id res chain seq x y z
N MET A 1 -19.84 32.45 54.25
CA MET A 1 -19.27 32.77 52.91
C MET A 1 -18.08 31.89 52.53
N LYS A 2 -17.01 31.78 53.34
CA LYS A 2 -15.82 30.97 53.01
C LYS A 2 -16.11 29.45 52.74
N LYS A 3 -17.09 28.85 53.43
CA LYS A 3 -17.49 27.44 53.26
C LYS A 3 -18.14 27.15 51.87
N TYR A 4 -18.87 28.11 51.33
CA TYR A 4 -19.54 27.95 50.03
C TYR A 4 -18.58 28.18 48.87
N ILE A 5 -17.56 29.02 49.05
CA ILE A 5 -16.50 29.21 48.06
C ILE A 5 -15.64 27.93 47.90
N ALA A 6 -15.33 27.27 49.02
CA ALA A 6 -14.62 25.98 48.97
C ALA A 6 -15.43 24.86 48.26
N LEU A 7 -16.77 24.84 48.49
CA LEU A 7 -17.64 23.88 47.83
C LEU A 7 -17.79 24.18 46.34
N LEU A 8 -17.88 25.44 45.94
CA LEU A 8 -17.92 25.88 44.55
C LEU A 8 -16.61 25.52 43.80
N LEU A 9 -15.46 25.71 44.43
CA LEU A 9 -14.16 25.31 43.87
C LEU A 9 -14.03 23.80 43.70
N LEU A 10 -14.57 23.01 44.65
CA LEU A 10 -14.54 21.54 44.55
C LEU A 10 -15.38 21.02 43.37
N VAL A 11 -16.53 21.63 43.10
CA VAL A 11 -17.42 21.26 41.99
C VAL A 11 -16.81 21.63 40.64
N THR A 12 -16.14 22.77 40.53
CA THR A 12 -15.49 23.19 39.27
C THR A 12 -14.28 22.33 38.91
N VAL A 13 -13.55 21.81 39.87
CA VAL A 13 -12.40 20.89 39.63
C VAL A 13 -12.90 19.52 39.14
N SER A 14 -14.09 19.06 39.56
CA SER A 14 -14.64 17.76 39.12
C SER A 14 -15.03 17.72 37.64
N PHE A 15 -15.30 18.87 36.99
CA PHE A 15 -15.63 18.94 35.56
C PHE A 15 -14.42 19.03 34.64
N ALA A 16 -13.21 19.24 35.19
CA ALA A 16 -12.00 19.39 34.39
C ALA A 16 -11.35 18.07 33.95
N PHE A 17 -11.81 16.92 34.51
CA PHE A 17 -11.20 15.61 34.20
C PHE A 17 -11.98 14.77 33.19
N THR A 18 -13.13 15.25 32.66
CA THR A 18 -13.90 14.50 31.67
C THR A 18 -13.66 14.93 30.21
N ALA A 19 -12.65 15.77 29.95
CA ALA A 19 -12.42 16.33 28.63
C ALA A 19 -11.30 15.62 27.80
N CYS A 20 -10.87 14.43 28.20
CA CYS A 20 -9.80 13.69 27.50
C CYS A 20 -10.11 12.22 27.29
N ASP A 21 -11.39 11.86 27.12
CA ASP A 21 -11.77 10.46 26.83
C ASP A 21 -12.43 10.31 25.43
N ASP A 22 -12.15 11.23 24.53
CA ASP A 22 -12.25 10.92 23.11
C ASP A 22 -10.95 10.22 22.71
N GLU A 23 -10.86 8.92 22.97
CA GLU A 23 -10.03 8.05 22.15
C GLU A 23 -10.57 8.21 20.73
N THR A 24 -9.99 9.18 20.01
CA THR A 24 -10.14 9.20 18.56
C THR A 24 -9.54 7.89 18.09
N GLU A 25 -10.41 6.89 17.87
CA GLU A 25 -10.03 5.72 17.08
C GLU A 25 -9.26 6.27 15.88
N PRO A 26 -7.96 5.97 15.70
CA PRO A 26 -7.23 6.46 14.56
C PRO A 26 -8.02 6.00 13.35
N GLY A 27 -8.67 6.95 12.66
CA GLY A 27 -9.53 6.66 11.52
C GLY A 27 -8.70 6.00 10.44
N GLY A 28 -8.72 4.67 10.40
CA GLY A 28 -8.12 3.88 9.36
C GLY A 28 -8.77 4.22 8.02
N THR A 29 -8.02 4.12 6.93
CA THR A 29 -8.62 4.16 5.60
C THR A 29 -9.37 2.87 5.35
N ALA A 30 -10.37 2.89 4.44
CA ALA A 30 -11.16 1.70 4.13
C ALA A 30 -10.33 0.51 3.63
N VAL A 31 -9.09 0.74 3.19
CA VAL A 31 -8.15 -0.29 2.72
C VAL A 31 -6.87 -0.38 3.57
N GLU A 32 -6.88 0.04 4.83
CA GLU A 32 -5.70 0.16 5.69
C GLU A 32 -4.80 -1.09 5.73
N LYS A 33 -5.38 -2.30 5.75
CA LYS A 33 -4.63 -3.57 5.76
C LYS A 33 -3.91 -3.85 4.44
N MET A 34 -4.28 -3.16 3.38
CA MET A 34 -3.71 -3.30 2.04
C MET A 34 -2.90 -2.06 1.64
N ALA A 35 -3.08 -0.94 2.36
CA ALA A 35 -2.37 0.31 2.12
C ALA A 35 -0.98 0.30 2.76
N GLY A 36 -0.01 0.93 2.10
CA GLY A 36 1.35 1.09 2.63
C GLY A 36 2.38 1.35 1.54
N THR A 37 3.61 1.51 1.99
CA THR A 37 4.79 1.55 1.14
C THR A 37 5.45 0.17 1.15
N TRP A 38 5.84 -0.31 -0.01
CA TRP A 38 6.40 -1.64 -0.22
C TRP A 38 7.74 -1.52 -0.93
N ILE A 39 8.68 -2.38 -0.58
CA ILE A 39 9.96 -2.57 -1.27
C ILE A 39 9.80 -3.82 -2.14
N VAL A 40 9.81 -3.64 -3.46
CA VAL A 40 9.45 -4.70 -4.40
C VAL A 40 10.54 -4.91 -5.46
N THR A 41 10.60 -6.13 -6.01
CA THR A 41 11.34 -6.47 -7.23
C THR A 41 10.39 -6.56 -8.42
N TRP A 42 10.94 -6.33 -9.62
CA TRP A 42 10.29 -6.61 -10.89
C TRP A 42 10.94 -7.83 -11.52
N GLU A 43 10.15 -8.83 -11.80
CA GLU A 43 10.61 -10.07 -12.40
C GLU A 43 9.92 -10.31 -13.74
N ALA A 44 10.68 -10.74 -14.75
CA ALA A 44 10.18 -11.25 -16.02
C ALA A 44 10.58 -12.72 -16.20
N LYS A 45 9.87 -13.44 -17.06
CA LYS A 45 10.27 -14.82 -17.39
C LYS A 45 11.40 -14.82 -18.40
N ASN A 46 12.47 -15.55 -18.09
CA ASN A 46 13.54 -15.84 -19.05
C ASN A 46 13.10 -16.91 -20.07
N GLU A 47 13.95 -17.23 -21.04
CA GLU A 47 13.70 -18.25 -22.07
C GLU A 47 13.37 -19.64 -21.49
N ALA A 48 13.84 -19.96 -20.29
CA ALA A 48 13.55 -21.20 -19.58
C ALA A 48 12.22 -21.13 -18.77
N GLY A 49 11.49 -20.01 -18.84
CA GLY A 49 10.24 -19.79 -18.11
C GLY A 49 10.42 -19.49 -16.62
N LYS A 50 11.64 -19.25 -16.16
CA LYS A 50 11.94 -18.91 -14.76
C LYS A 50 11.86 -17.39 -14.55
N TRP A 51 11.26 -16.98 -13.44
CA TRP A 51 11.22 -15.57 -13.02
C TRP A 51 12.62 -15.08 -12.62
N GLU A 52 13.03 -13.97 -13.18
CA GLU A 52 14.30 -13.31 -12.91
C GLU A 52 14.09 -11.81 -12.71
N ASP A 53 14.80 -11.23 -11.74
CA ASP A 53 14.80 -9.79 -11.49
C ASP A 53 15.37 -9.04 -12.69
N ILE A 54 14.61 -8.12 -13.25
CA ILE A 54 14.99 -7.35 -14.44
C ILE A 54 15.63 -6.00 -14.10
N LEU A 55 15.56 -5.56 -12.84
CA LEU A 55 16.14 -4.28 -12.40
C LEU A 55 17.46 -4.47 -11.67
N GLY A 56 17.77 -5.68 -11.20
CA GLY A 56 18.95 -5.93 -10.36
C GLY A 56 18.86 -5.25 -9.00
N GLY A 57 17.66 -4.99 -8.51
CA GLY A 57 17.41 -4.32 -7.24
C GLY A 57 15.93 -4.09 -6.95
N THR A 58 15.70 -3.33 -5.90
CA THR A 58 14.33 -3.05 -5.43
C THR A 58 13.88 -1.64 -5.79
N VAL A 59 12.57 -1.46 -5.92
CA VAL A 59 11.91 -0.17 -6.13
C VAL A 59 10.79 0.02 -5.14
N GLU A 60 10.40 1.28 -4.91
CA GLU A 60 9.28 1.62 -4.04
C GLU A 60 7.95 1.51 -4.78
N LEU A 61 6.99 0.86 -4.14
CA LEU A 61 5.61 0.77 -4.56
C LEU A 61 4.71 1.27 -3.43
N ASN A 62 3.69 2.05 -3.78
CA ASN A 62 2.73 2.58 -2.83
C ASN A 62 1.32 2.07 -3.14
N THR A 63 0.61 1.62 -2.11
CA THR A 63 -0.81 1.32 -2.18
C THR A 63 -1.57 2.22 -1.21
N TYR A 64 -2.70 2.78 -1.64
CA TYR A 64 -3.45 3.73 -0.83
C TYR A 64 -4.92 3.80 -1.27
N ASN A 65 -5.77 4.30 -0.37
CA ASN A 65 -7.20 4.49 -0.65
C ASN A 65 -7.45 5.50 -1.78
N THR A 66 -8.58 5.35 -2.45
CA THR A 66 -9.12 6.38 -3.35
C THR A 66 -9.76 7.51 -2.54
N ALA A 67 -10.10 8.61 -3.22
CA ALA A 67 -10.84 9.71 -2.59
C ALA A 67 -12.23 9.27 -2.08
N ALA A 68 -12.81 8.21 -2.65
CA ALA A 68 -14.08 7.65 -2.18
C ALA A 68 -13.94 6.93 -0.83
N ASN A 69 -12.72 6.54 -0.45
CA ASN A 69 -12.41 5.81 0.79
C ASN A 69 -13.36 4.62 1.04
N VAL A 70 -13.48 3.75 0.05
CA VAL A 70 -14.31 2.52 0.10
C VAL A 70 -13.46 1.26 0.03
N PRO A 71 -13.88 0.14 0.63
CA PRO A 71 -13.07 -1.09 0.69
C PRO A 71 -13.02 -1.88 -0.62
N THR A 72 -13.66 -1.38 -1.68
CA THR A 72 -13.78 -2.06 -2.98
C THR A 72 -12.81 -1.55 -4.04
N GLU A 73 -12.00 -0.53 -3.73
CA GLU A 73 -11.03 0.04 -4.65
C GLU A 73 -9.84 0.68 -3.92
N MET A 74 -8.68 0.62 -4.54
CA MET A 74 -7.49 1.34 -4.09
C MET A 74 -6.63 1.76 -5.28
N TRP A 75 -5.63 2.60 -5.01
CA TRP A 75 -4.56 2.91 -5.94
C TRP A 75 -3.34 2.04 -5.68
N VAL A 76 -2.73 1.57 -6.75
CA VAL A 76 -1.39 0.95 -6.77
C VAL A 76 -0.50 1.85 -7.61
N LYS A 77 0.56 2.41 -7.03
CA LYS A 77 1.50 3.31 -7.71
C LYS A 77 2.93 2.80 -7.53
N GLU A 78 3.53 2.42 -8.62
CA GLU A 78 4.97 2.16 -8.71
C GLU A 78 5.64 3.41 -9.29
N GLY A 79 6.79 3.78 -8.75
CA GLY A 79 7.42 5.07 -9.00
C GLY A 79 8.53 5.06 -10.05
N TYR A 80 8.88 3.92 -10.62
CA TYR A 80 10.03 3.77 -11.51
C TYR A 80 9.63 3.35 -12.94
N LEU A 81 9.21 2.11 -13.15
CA LEU A 81 8.89 1.63 -14.51
C LEU A 81 7.54 2.16 -15.00
N LEU A 82 6.48 2.06 -14.20
CA LEU A 82 5.17 2.55 -14.62
C LEU A 82 5.01 4.04 -14.39
N ASN A 83 5.57 4.55 -13.30
CA ASN A 83 5.50 5.96 -12.89
C ASN A 83 4.06 6.54 -12.89
N SER A 84 3.07 5.68 -12.76
CA SER A 84 1.65 5.99 -12.79
C SER A 84 0.91 5.24 -11.69
N ALA A 85 -0.23 5.80 -11.29
CA ALA A 85 -1.14 5.10 -10.39
C ALA A 85 -2.17 4.30 -11.21
N ILE A 86 -2.35 3.04 -10.85
CA ILE A 86 -3.36 2.14 -11.41
C ILE A 86 -4.47 2.01 -10.39
N LYS A 87 -5.72 2.25 -10.82
CA LYS A 87 -6.88 2.00 -9.98
C LYS A 87 -7.25 0.52 -10.07
N VAL A 88 -7.26 -0.16 -8.93
CA VAL A 88 -7.61 -1.58 -8.85
C VAL A 88 -8.88 -1.79 -8.04
N SER A 89 -9.66 -2.78 -8.41
CA SER A 89 -10.77 -3.31 -7.60
C SER A 89 -10.21 -4.22 -6.52
N THR A 90 -10.80 -4.16 -5.31
CA THR A 90 -10.31 -4.92 -4.15
C THR A 90 -11.40 -5.77 -3.51
N ASP A 91 -11.02 -6.95 -3.04
CA ASP A 91 -11.70 -7.66 -1.97
C ASP A 91 -10.88 -7.45 -0.69
N TYR A 92 -11.34 -6.54 0.16
CA TYR A 92 -10.62 -6.17 1.38
C TYR A 92 -10.49 -7.32 2.37
N ASN A 93 -11.52 -8.18 2.48
CA ASN A 93 -11.51 -9.31 3.41
C ASN A 93 -10.51 -10.38 2.98
N ALA A 94 -10.48 -10.70 1.69
CA ALA A 94 -9.52 -11.63 1.10
C ALA A 94 -8.13 -10.99 0.88
N ARG A 95 -8.02 -9.65 0.99
CA ARG A 95 -6.83 -8.85 0.66
C ARG A 95 -6.32 -9.11 -0.76
N THR A 96 -7.24 -9.24 -1.71
CA THR A 96 -6.91 -9.42 -3.12
C THR A 96 -7.30 -8.21 -3.94
N PHE A 97 -6.64 -8.04 -5.10
CA PHE A 97 -6.93 -6.93 -6.00
C PHE A 97 -6.63 -7.27 -7.45
N SER A 98 -7.32 -6.59 -8.37
CA SER A 98 -7.12 -6.72 -9.81
C SER A 98 -7.58 -5.47 -10.56
N ALA A 99 -7.13 -5.33 -11.81
CA ALA A 99 -7.63 -4.33 -12.76
C ALA A 99 -7.53 -4.88 -14.17
N THR A 100 -8.39 -4.40 -15.07
CA THR A 100 -8.39 -4.81 -16.48
C THR A 100 -8.45 -3.58 -17.38
N GLY A 101 -7.65 -3.57 -18.45
CA GLY A 101 -7.70 -2.57 -19.52
C GLY A 101 -7.35 -1.16 -19.08
N GLN A 102 -6.47 -1.00 -18.07
CA GLN A 102 -6.08 0.33 -17.58
C GLN A 102 -5.07 0.96 -18.52
N THR A 103 -5.45 2.10 -19.13
CA THR A 103 -4.50 2.92 -19.89
C THR A 103 -3.76 3.85 -18.95
N ILE A 104 -2.46 3.70 -18.86
CA ILE A 104 -1.58 4.52 -18.00
C ILE A 104 -0.56 5.28 -18.81
N ALA A 105 -0.16 6.47 -18.33
CA ALA A 105 0.97 7.21 -18.87
C ALA A 105 2.27 6.62 -18.35
N VAL A 106 3.26 6.47 -19.20
CA VAL A 106 4.58 5.91 -18.88
C VAL A 106 5.69 6.72 -19.53
N ALA A 107 6.92 6.46 -19.12
CA ALA A 107 8.11 7.08 -19.69
C ALA A 107 8.40 6.46 -21.07
N PRO A 108 8.38 7.25 -22.18
CA PRO A 108 8.60 6.72 -23.52
C PRO A 108 10.00 6.13 -23.72
N GLU A 109 10.98 6.61 -22.96
CA GLU A 109 12.35 6.11 -22.98
C GLU A 109 12.51 4.68 -22.45
N ILE A 110 11.53 4.22 -21.66
CA ILE A 110 11.49 2.86 -21.12
C ILE A 110 10.61 1.96 -22.00
N TRP A 111 9.41 2.45 -22.37
CA TRP A 111 8.37 1.64 -22.98
C TRP A 111 8.23 1.83 -24.51
N GLY A 112 8.94 2.81 -25.09
CA GLY A 112 8.80 3.18 -26.50
C GLY A 112 7.54 4.02 -26.80
N ASP A 113 6.56 3.97 -25.91
CA ASP A 113 5.30 4.71 -26.00
C ASP A 113 5.07 5.59 -24.78
N SER A 114 4.28 6.66 -24.94
CA SER A 114 3.88 7.54 -23.83
C SER A 114 2.70 7.00 -23.01
N LYS A 115 2.05 5.94 -23.48
CA LYS A 115 0.93 5.26 -22.83
C LYS A 115 0.95 3.78 -23.16
N ILE A 116 0.67 2.96 -22.15
CA ILE A 116 0.48 1.51 -22.32
C ILE A 116 -0.87 1.09 -21.73
N VAL A 117 -1.37 -0.05 -22.15
CA VAL A 117 -2.55 -0.71 -21.55
C VAL A 117 -2.07 -1.88 -20.71
N VAL A 118 -2.53 -1.93 -19.46
CA VAL A 118 -2.13 -2.96 -18.51
C VAL A 118 -3.33 -3.63 -17.86
N ASP A 119 -3.18 -4.91 -17.56
CA ASP A 119 -4.03 -5.65 -16.62
C ASP A 119 -3.22 -5.97 -15.36
N VAL A 120 -3.86 -5.85 -14.20
CA VAL A 120 -3.30 -6.31 -12.92
C VAL A 120 -4.04 -7.55 -12.52
N THR A 121 -3.33 -8.67 -12.35
CA THR A 121 -3.92 -9.98 -12.01
C THR A 121 -3.28 -10.58 -10.77
N ASP A 122 -4.04 -11.44 -10.08
CA ASP A 122 -3.61 -12.21 -8.91
C ASP A 122 -3.01 -11.38 -7.77
N GLY A 123 -3.41 -10.10 -7.65
CA GLY A 123 -2.93 -9.22 -6.62
C GLY A 123 -3.33 -9.69 -5.22
N LYS A 124 -2.35 -9.76 -4.31
CA LYS A 124 -2.55 -10.21 -2.92
C LYS A 124 -1.64 -9.44 -1.96
N VAL A 125 -2.19 -9.14 -0.79
CA VAL A 125 -1.42 -8.73 0.38
C VAL A 125 -1.51 -9.85 1.42
N LEU A 126 -0.36 -10.40 1.79
CA LEU A 126 -0.22 -11.55 2.69
C LEU A 126 0.35 -11.08 4.01
N ALA A 127 -0.44 -11.20 5.09
CA ALA A 127 -0.01 -10.76 6.42
C ALA A 127 1.14 -11.62 6.95
N GLY A 128 2.23 -10.97 7.40
CA GLY A 128 3.38 -11.61 8.03
C GLY A 128 4.09 -12.64 7.14
N ALA A 129 3.90 -12.59 5.83
CA ALA A 129 4.42 -13.62 4.91
C ALA A 129 5.83 -13.33 4.37
N ALA A 130 6.42 -12.21 4.75
CA ALA A 130 7.78 -11.84 4.40
C ALA A 130 8.68 -11.73 5.63
N THR A 131 9.99 -11.81 5.38
CA THR A 131 11.02 -11.47 6.36
C THR A 131 11.91 -10.40 5.72
N THR A 132 12.14 -9.32 6.45
CA THR A 132 13.01 -8.23 5.99
C THR A 132 14.48 -8.59 6.05
N SER A 133 15.34 -7.73 5.51
CA SER A 133 16.81 -7.92 5.54
C SER A 133 17.36 -7.99 6.98
N SER A 134 16.71 -7.30 7.93
CA SER A 134 17.06 -7.35 9.36
C SER A 134 16.50 -8.58 10.10
N GLY A 135 15.73 -9.45 9.41
CA GLY A 135 15.11 -10.64 10.00
C GLY A 135 13.75 -10.39 10.67
N MET A 136 13.16 -9.21 10.51
CA MET A 136 11.85 -8.89 11.09
C MET A 136 10.71 -9.41 10.22
N PRO A 137 9.61 -9.93 10.81
CA PRO A 137 8.43 -10.30 10.05
C PRO A 137 7.75 -9.05 9.45
N ALA A 138 7.31 -9.16 8.20
CA ALA A 138 6.59 -8.11 7.50
C ALA A 138 5.48 -8.68 6.63
N ASP A 139 4.50 -7.85 6.27
CA ASP A 139 3.52 -8.22 5.25
C ASP A 139 4.20 -8.31 3.88
N SER A 140 3.70 -9.17 3.02
CA SER A 140 4.14 -9.29 1.63
C SER A 140 3.07 -8.80 0.67
N ILE A 141 3.50 -8.27 -0.47
CA ILE A 141 2.63 -7.98 -1.62
C ILE A 141 3.14 -8.75 -2.83
N VAL A 142 2.20 -9.28 -3.64
CA VAL A 142 2.51 -9.93 -4.91
C VAL A 142 1.37 -9.69 -5.90
N PHE A 143 1.71 -9.40 -7.15
CA PHE A 143 0.76 -9.31 -8.27
C PHE A 143 1.50 -9.41 -9.60
N PHE A 144 0.72 -9.57 -10.68
CA PHE A 144 1.25 -9.58 -12.04
C PHE A 144 0.72 -8.36 -12.80
N VAL A 145 1.58 -7.78 -13.63
CA VAL A 145 1.23 -6.75 -14.60
C VAL A 145 1.39 -7.33 -15.99
N ASN A 146 0.28 -7.49 -16.70
CA ASN A 146 0.29 -7.91 -18.10
C ASN A 146 0.24 -6.65 -18.95
N VAL A 147 1.28 -6.38 -19.72
CA VAL A 147 1.35 -5.23 -20.61
C VAL A 147 0.88 -5.67 -22.00
N GLN A 148 -0.13 -4.99 -22.55
CA GLN A 148 -0.67 -5.34 -23.84
C GLN A 148 0.38 -5.14 -24.95
N GLY A 149 0.68 -6.23 -25.65
CA GLY A 149 1.69 -6.23 -26.74
C GLY A 149 3.13 -6.42 -26.26
N ASP A 150 3.32 -6.68 -24.97
CA ASP A 150 4.58 -6.96 -24.32
C ASP A 150 4.42 -8.15 -23.35
N ASP A 151 5.32 -8.29 -22.37
CA ASP A 151 5.39 -9.39 -21.43
C ASP A 151 4.45 -9.25 -20.22
N THR A 152 4.39 -10.31 -19.44
CA THR A 152 3.83 -10.33 -18.09
C THR A 152 4.96 -10.21 -17.09
N TYR A 153 4.84 -9.22 -16.21
CA TYR A 153 5.79 -8.94 -15.15
C TYR A 153 5.20 -9.36 -13.81
N LYS A 154 6.04 -9.96 -12.96
CA LYS A 154 5.68 -10.25 -11.56
C LYS A 154 6.30 -9.19 -10.66
N ILE A 155 5.48 -8.58 -9.82
CA ILE A 155 5.92 -7.63 -8.80
C ILE A 155 5.70 -8.30 -7.45
N ALA A 156 6.76 -8.39 -6.66
CA ALA A 156 6.70 -9.01 -5.33
C ALA A 156 7.65 -8.33 -4.36
N GLY A 157 7.25 -8.27 -3.08
CA GLY A 157 8.08 -7.66 -2.06
C GLY A 157 7.43 -7.64 -0.69
N PHE A 158 7.97 -6.81 0.19
CA PHE A 158 7.54 -6.70 1.57
C PHE A 158 7.19 -5.25 1.95
N ARG A 159 6.38 -5.10 2.98
CA ARG A 159 6.01 -3.80 3.54
C ARG A 159 7.24 -3.13 4.15
N ARG A 160 7.48 -1.87 3.76
CA ARG A 160 8.56 -1.05 4.31
C ARG A 160 8.38 -0.91 5.82
N THR A 161 9.44 -1.17 6.58
CA THR A 161 9.43 -1.10 8.04
C THR A 161 9.86 0.27 8.56
N GLY A 162 10.55 1.06 7.73
CA GLY A 162 11.16 2.33 8.12
C GLY A 162 12.47 2.18 8.90
N PHE A 163 12.99 0.95 9.03
CA PHE A 163 14.33 0.73 9.58
C PHE A 163 15.37 0.78 8.46
N PRO A 164 16.46 1.59 8.60
CA PRO A 164 17.49 1.70 7.56
C PRO A 164 18.16 0.37 7.17
N ALA A 165 18.13 -0.64 8.02
CA ALA A 165 18.68 -1.95 7.74
C ALA A 165 17.80 -2.79 6.77
N ASP A 166 16.57 -2.36 6.52
CA ASP A 166 15.60 -3.04 5.66
C ASP A 166 15.40 -2.34 4.30
N GLU A 167 16.11 -1.21 4.07
CA GLU A 167 15.99 -0.36 2.88
C GLU A 167 17.16 -0.53 1.93
#